data_e5b31da5c13493e5a2bee0ffef460c47
#
_entry.id   e5b31da5c13493e5a2bee0ffef460c47
#
_cell.length_a   1.000
_cell.length_b   1.000
_cell.length_c   1.000
_cell.angle_alpha   90.00
_cell.angle_beta   90.00
_cell.angle_gamma   90.00
#
_symmetry.space_group_name_H-M   'P 1'
#
loop_
_entity.id
_entity.type
_entity.pdbx_description
1 polymer ?
#
loop_
_entity_poly.entity_id
_entity_poly.type
_entity_poly.pdbx_seq_one_letter_code
_entity_poly.pdbx_strand_id
1 'polypeptide(L)'
;AQAVSSLFAQKGLWIKEPKLLVQTLRLELLVTAIQFTFYVALLRNIKLEHMAITRYFDWFLTTPMMLVSMSSYFLYKKGERSAGEIAKKYKSQFVRILLSNLAMLLAGYLGEIGVIPKMSAVVIGTAAFIITFRIIYKDMGGAGNNIFKLISLVWGLYGVAYVLPESEKNVMYNALDVISKNFFAIFLVREISKTNIE
;
A
#
# COMPACT_ATOMS: atom_id res chain seq x y z
N ALA A 1 10.16 -8.65 12.38
CA ALA A 1 9.15 -7.59 12.46
C ALA A 1 7.83 -8.05 11.81
N GLN A 2 7.82 -8.47 10.55
CA GLN A 2 6.62 -8.82 9.77
C GLN A 2 5.78 -9.95 10.40
N ALA A 3 6.39 -11.08 10.79
CA ALA A 3 5.69 -12.19 11.44
C ALA A 3 5.05 -11.77 12.77
N VAL A 4 5.73 -10.95 13.56
CA VAL A 4 5.22 -10.45 14.85
C VAL A 4 4.04 -9.50 14.65
N SER A 5 4.13 -8.57 13.70
CA SER A 5 3.03 -7.65 13.39
C SER A 5 1.81 -8.37 12.84
N SER A 6 2.00 -9.40 12.01
CA SER A 6 0.92 -10.24 11.48
C SER A 6 0.21 -11.02 12.59
N LEU A 7 0.96 -11.60 13.54
CA LEU A 7 0.38 -12.30 14.69
C LEU A 7 -0.43 -11.34 15.58
N PHE A 8 0.07 -10.11 15.78
CA PHE A 8 -0.66 -9.09 16.52
C PHE A 8 -1.95 -8.68 15.78
N ALA A 9 -1.85 -8.48 14.47
CA ALA A 9 -2.99 -8.07 13.65
C ALA A 9 -4.07 -9.16 13.56
N GLN A 10 -3.72 -10.45 13.66
CA GLN A 10 -4.70 -11.55 13.71
C GLN A 10 -5.68 -11.44 14.89
N LYS A 11 -5.28 -10.83 16.01
CA LYS A 11 -6.21 -10.59 17.15
C LYS A 11 -7.42 -9.77 16.73
N GLY A 12 -7.27 -8.84 15.80
CA GLY A 12 -8.38 -8.04 15.26
C GLY A 12 -9.40 -8.85 14.45
N LEU A 13 -9.07 -10.05 13.97
CA LEU A 13 -9.99 -10.92 13.23
C LEU A 13 -11.05 -11.60 14.12
N TRP A 14 -10.81 -11.70 15.42
CA TRP A 14 -11.76 -12.23 16.39
C TRP A 14 -12.88 -11.24 16.71
N ILE A 15 -12.65 -9.97 16.38
CA ILE A 15 -13.64 -8.89 16.51
C ILE A 15 -14.52 -8.93 15.25
N LYS A 16 -15.84 -9.02 15.42
CA LYS A 16 -16.77 -9.17 14.29
C LYS A 16 -17.25 -7.83 13.71
N GLU A 17 -17.21 -6.78 14.50
CA GLU A 17 -17.68 -5.45 14.14
C GLU A 17 -16.56 -4.39 14.38
N PRO A 18 -16.51 -3.30 13.61
CA PRO A 18 -17.34 -3.03 12.41
C PRO A 18 -16.92 -3.86 11.20
N LYS A 19 -17.87 -4.48 10.52
CA LYS A 19 -17.61 -5.40 9.39
C LYS A 19 -16.66 -4.84 8.33
N LEU A 20 -16.85 -3.57 7.94
CA LEU A 20 -16.02 -2.94 6.93
C LEU A 20 -14.55 -2.85 7.36
N LEU A 21 -14.26 -2.44 8.61
CA LEU A 21 -12.89 -2.37 9.10
C LEU A 21 -12.25 -3.76 9.25
N VAL A 22 -13.02 -4.76 9.64
CA VAL A 22 -12.54 -6.15 9.70
C VAL A 22 -12.22 -6.69 8.31
N GLN A 23 -13.03 -6.40 7.30
CA GLN A 23 -12.74 -6.75 5.90
C GLN A 23 -11.49 -6.03 5.40
N THR A 24 -11.33 -4.76 5.73
CA THR A 24 -10.13 -3.97 5.44
C THR A 24 -8.88 -4.58 6.09
N LEU A 25 -8.97 -4.99 7.35
CA LEU A 25 -7.87 -5.66 8.05
C LEU A 25 -7.52 -7.02 7.41
N ARG A 26 -8.52 -7.81 6.99
CA ARG A 26 -8.27 -9.08 6.26
C ARG A 26 -7.49 -8.85 4.97
N LEU A 27 -7.80 -7.77 4.25
CA LEU A 27 -7.08 -7.40 3.04
C LEU A 27 -5.61 -7.05 3.35
N GLU A 28 -5.34 -6.29 4.42
CA GLU A 28 -3.97 -5.98 4.87
C GLU A 28 -3.20 -7.21 5.33
N LEU A 29 -3.85 -8.15 6.00
CA LEU A 29 -3.22 -9.41 6.39
C LEU A 29 -2.84 -10.27 5.17
N LEU A 30 -3.68 -10.27 4.13
CA LEU A 30 -3.36 -10.92 2.86
C LEU A 30 -2.16 -10.23 2.17
N VAL A 31 -2.11 -8.90 2.14
CA VAL A 31 -0.95 -8.13 1.66
C VAL A 31 0.32 -8.56 2.40
N THR A 32 0.26 -8.64 3.72
CA THR A 32 1.41 -9.03 4.54
C THR A 32 1.85 -10.48 4.29
N ALA A 33 0.89 -11.40 4.08
CA ALA A 33 1.17 -12.80 3.75
C ALA A 33 1.84 -12.94 2.37
N ILE A 34 1.35 -12.23 1.35
CA ILE A 34 1.96 -12.18 0.01
C ILE A 34 3.40 -11.67 0.12
N GLN A 35 3.60 -10.56 0.79
CA GLN A 35 4.93 -9.99 0.99
C GLN A 35 5.87 -10.96 1.72
N PHE A 36 5.41 -11.58 2.80
CA PHE A 36 6.23 -12.54 3.55
C PHE A 36 6.69 -13.70 2.65
N THR A 37 5.77 -14.28 1.88
CA THR A 37 6.07 -15.36 0.93
C THR A 37 7.10 -14.90 -0.11
N PHE A 38 6.92 -13.69 -0.62
CA PHE A 38 7.83 -13.08 -1.58
C PHE A 38 9.24 -12.88 -1.00
N TYR A 39 9.37 -12.35 0.22
CA TYR A 39 10.67 -12.20 0.88
C TYR A 39 11.35 -13.54 1.17
N VAL A 40 10.61 -14.58 1.54
CA VAL A 40 11.19 -15.94 1.72
C VAL A 40 11.73 -16.48 0.39
N ALA A 41 11.02 -16.23 -0.73
CA ALA A 41 11.50 -16.62 -2.06
C ALA A 41 12.75 -15.83 -2.47
N LEU A 42 12.77 -14.50 -2.19
CA LEU A 42 13.93 -13.64 -2.43
C LEU A 42 15.19 -14.12 -1.72
N LEU A 43 15.09 -14.50 -0.46
CA LEU A 43 16.24 -14.96 0.35
C LEU A 43 16.89 -16.24 -0.21
N ARG A 44 16.16 -17.03 -0.99
CA ARG A 44 16.64 -18.32 -1.48
C ARG A 44 17.34 -18.27 -2.84
N ASN A 45 16.99 -17.31 -3.73
CA ASN A 45 17.30 -17.45 -5.14
C ASN A 45 17.69 -16.17 -5.91
N ILE A 46 17.79 -14.98 -5.31
CA ILE A 46 17.92 -13.74 -6.08
C ILE A 46 19.23 -13.01 -5.78
N LYS A 47 19.96 -12.69 -6.86
CA LYS A 47 21.10 -11.81 -6.82
C LYS A 47 20.65 -10.37 -6.53
N LEU A 48 21.49 -9.61 -5.82
CA LEU A 48 21.23 -8.23 -5.41
C LEU A 48 20.82 -7.33 -6.61
N GLU A 49 21.47 -7.52 -7.75
CA GLU A 49 21.24 -6.77 -8.99
C GLU A 49 19.83 -6.92 -9.58
N HIS A 50 19.14 -8.03 -9.28
CA HIS A 50 17.76 -8.28 -9.74
C HIS A 50 16.70 -8.02 -8.67
N MET A 51 17.12 -7.66 -7.46
CA MET A 51 16.21 -7.53 -6.33
C MET A 51 15.20 -6.40 -6.53
N ALA A 52 15.64 -5.24 -7.02
CA ALA A 52 14.75 -4.10 -7.27
C ALA A 52 13.67 -4.44 -8.32
N ILE A 53 14.08 -5.07 -9.44
CA ILE A 53 13.15 -5.50 -10.49
C ILE A 53 12.13 -6.51 -9.95
N THR A 54 12.60 -7.48 -9.17
CA THR A 54 11.75 -8.55 -8.65
C THR A 54 10.70 -8.04 -7.67
N ARG A 55 10.97 -6.93 -6.92
CA ARG A 55 9.99 -6.29 -6.02
C ARG A 55 8.74 -5.79 -6.73
N TYR A 56 8.83 -5.41 -8.00
CA TYR A 56 7.67 -4.96 -8.76
C TYR A 56 6.59 -6.06 -8.85
N PHE A 57 6.96 -7.34 -8.87
CA PHE A 57 5.99 -8.45 -8.85
C PHE A 57 5.17 -8.47 -7.54
N ASP A 58 5.83 -8.25 -6.39
CA ASP A 58 5.12 -8.07 -5.11
C ASP A 58 4.23 -6.81 -5.16
N TRP A 59 4.79 -5.69 -5.60
CA TRP A 59 4.07 -4.41 -5.61
C TRP A 59 2.89 -4.37 -6.56
N PHE A 60 2.94 -5.04 -7.72
CA PHE A 60 1.81 -5.16 -8.63
C PHE A 60 0.59 -5.84 -7.98
N LEU A 61 0.82 -6.75 -7.05
CA LEU A 61 -0.24 -7.42 -6.32
C LEU A 61 -0.64 -6.65 -5.05
N THR A 62 0.33 -6.20 -4.28
CA THR A 62 0.07 -5.67 -2.94
C THR A 62 -0.37 -4.21 -2.93
N THR A 63 0.19 -3.34 -3.79
CA THR A 63 -0.16 -1.92 -3.75
C THR A 63 -1.61 -1.61 -4.15
N PRO A 64 -2.25 -2.27 -5.14
CA PRO A 64 -3.67 -2.10 -5.39
C PRO A 64 -4.53 -2.45 -4.17
N MET A 65 -4.18 -3.55 -3.49
CA MET A 65 -4.89 -3.99 -2.29
C MET A 65 -4.75 -2.98 -1.15
N MET A 66 -3.55 -2.44 -0.92
CA MET A 66 -3.30 -1.40 0.07
C MET A 66 -4.07 -0.11 -0.23
N LEU A 67 -4.16 0.31 -1.50
CA LEU A 67 -4.92 1.50 -1.88
C LEU A 67 -6.43 1.32 -1.68
N VAL A 68 -6.96 0.13 -1.98
CA VAL A 68 -8.37 -0.22 -1.69
C VAL A 68 -8.62 -0.23 -0.19
N SER A 69 -7.75 -0.85 0.57
CA SER A 69 -7.81 -0.93 2.03
C SER A 69 -7.79 0.46 2.67
N MET A 70 -6.82 1.29 2.32
CA MET A 70 -6.70 2.66 2.81
C MET A 70 -7.93 3.52 2.45
N SER A 71 -8.39 3.43 1.21
CA SER A 71 -9.59 4.16 0.76
C SER A 71 -10.83 3.71 1.51
N SER A 72 -10.98 2.40 1.75
CA SER A 72 -12.11 1.85 2.52
C SER A 72 -12.12 2.36 3.96
N TYR A 73 -10.94 2.47 4.60
CA TYR A 73 -10.82 3.07 5.93
C TYR A 73 -11.28 4.54 5.94
N PHE A 74 -10.83 5.36 4.99
CA PHE A 74 -11.25 6.76 4.93
C PHE A 74 -12.74 6.92 4.66
N LEU A 75 -13.31 6.08 3.78
CA LEU A 75 -14.74 6.06 3.53
C LEU A 75 -15.54 5.61 4.77
N TYR A 76 -15.01 4.65 5.55
CA TYR A 76 -15.59 4.31 6.85
C TYR A 76 -15.64 5.53 7.78
N LYS A 77 -14.58 6.32 7.85
CA LYS A 77 -14.54 7.57 8.64
C LYS A 77 -15.55 8.62 8.13
N LYS A 78 -15.92 8.57 6.84
CA LYS A 78 -16.99 9.39 6.23
C LYS A 78 -18.42 8.87 6.52
N GLY A 79 -18.56 7.72 7.16
CA GLY A 79 -19.85 7.14 7.50
C GLY A 79 -20.28 5.95 6.66
N GLU A 80 -19.49 5.54 5.65
CA GLU A 80 -19.79 4.32 4.89
C GLU A 80 -19.61 3.07 5.77
N ARG A 81 -20.45 2.06 5.57
CA ARG A 81 -20.44 0.85 6.41
C ARG A 81 -20.37 -0.45 5.62
N SER A 82 -20.67 -0.42 4.33
CA SER A 82 -20.77 -1.60 3.46
C SER A 82 -19.75 -1.54 2.35
N ALA A 83 -18.89 -2.58 2.23
CA ALA A 83 -17.93 -2.71 1.15
C ALA A 83 -18.61 -2.81 -0.23
N GLY A 84 -19.79 -3.47 -0.31
CA GLY A 84 -20.55 -3.57 -1.56
C GLY A 84 -21.10 -2.24 -2.03
N GLU A 85 -21.59 -1.40 -1.11
CA GLU A 85 -22.05 -0.04 -1.44
C GLU A 85 -20.91 0.87 -1.85
N ILE A 86 -19.77 0.81 -1.12
CA ILE A 86 -18.54 1.51 -1.46
C ILE A 86 -18.08 1.15 -2.87
N ALA A 87 -18.03 -0.14 -3.19
CA ALA A 87 -17.58 -0.60 -4.51
C ALA A 87 -18.49 -0.09 -5.65
N LYS A 88 -19.78 0.02 -5.42
CA LYS A 88 -20.73 0.59 -6.41
C LYS A 88 -20.62 2.10 -6.50
N LYS A 89 -20.71 2.79 -5.35
CA LYS A 89 -20.76 4.27 -5.27
C LYS A 89 -19.46 4.94 -5.73
N TYR A 90 -18.30 4.35 -5.40
CA TYR A 90 -16.97 4.90 -5.69
C TYR A 90 -16.23 4.16 -6.80
N LYS A 91 -16.94 3.37 -7.64
CA LYS A 91 -16.35 2.56 -8.72
C LYS A 91 -15.38 3.36 -9.60
N SER A 92 -15.80 4.53 -10.05
CA SER A 92 -14.99 5.39 -10.92
C SER A 92 -13.68 5.85 -10.25
N GLN A 93 -13.76 6.21 -8.95
CA GLN A 93 -12.60 6.61 -8.17
C GLN A 93 -11.62 5.44 -8.00
N PHE A 94 -12.11 4.26 -7.62
CA PHE A 94 -11.27 3.06 -7.52
C PHE A 94 -10.61 2.72 -8.84
N VAL A 95 -11.33 2.74 -9.95
CA VAL A 95 -10.73 2.49 -11.28
C VAL A 95 -9.62 3.48 -11.57
N ARG A 96 -9.83 4.78 -11.35
CA ARG A 96 -8.79 5.81 -11.57
C ARG A 96 -7.59 5.63 -10.65
N ILE A 97 -7.79 5.31 -9.35
CA ILE A 97 -6.73 5.01 -8.39
C ILE A 97 -5.90 3.82 -8.87
N LEU A 98 -6.56 2.73 -9.27
CA LEU A 98 -5.88 1.51 -9.69
C LEU A 98 -5.14 1.68 -11.02
N LEU A 99 -5.71 2.40 -11.98
CA LEU A 99 -5.03 2.70 -13.24
C LEU A 99 -3.84 3.63 -13.07
N SER A 100 -3.95 4.67 -12.23
CA SER A 100 -2.81 5.55 -11.95
C SER A 100 -1.71 4.82 -11.15
N ASN A 101 -2.08 3.95 -10.20
CA ASN A 101 -1.11 3.09 -9.52
C ASN A 101 -0.41 2.13 -10.50
N LEU A 102 -1.15 1.52 -11.40
CA LEU A 102 -0.57 0.67 -12.45
C LEU A 102 0.42 1.46 -13.33
N ALA A 103 0.06 2.66 -13.75
CA ALA A 103 0.94 3.53 -14.52
C ALA A 103 2.22 3.91 -13.75
N MET A 104 2.10 4.19 -12.44
CA MET A 104 3.24 4.45 -11.56
C MET A 104 4.19 3.26 -11.50
N LEU A 105 3.67 2.05 -11.29
CA LEU A 105 4.46 0.83 -11.19
C LEU A 105 5.10 0.45 -12.54
N LEU A 106 4.35 0.56 -13.63
CA LEU A 106 4.87 0.28 -14.97
C LEU A 106 6.00 1.25 -15.34
N ALA A 107 5.84 2.54 -15.09
CA ALA A 107 6.90 3.52 -15.33
C ALA A 107 8.17 3.18 -14.56
N GLY A 108 8.05 2.89 -13.25
CA GLY A 108 9.16 2.49 -12.42
C GLY A 108 9.82 1.20 -12.91
N TYR A 109 9.05 0.17 -13.23
CA TYR A 109 9.55 -1.10 -13.75
C TYR A 109 10.29 -0.94 -15.06
N LEU A 110 9.70 -0.22 -16.04
CA LEU A 110 10.32 0.03 -17.34
C LEU A 110 11.62 0.84 -17.24
N GLY A 111 11.71 1.73 -16.26
CA GLY A 111 12.94 2.44 -15.96
C GLY A 111 14.02 1.56 -15.32
N GLU A 112 13.62 0.62 -14.42
CA GLU A 112 14.58 -0.33 -13.82
C GLU A 112 15.16 -1.31 -14.85
N ILE A 113 14.37 -1.78 -15.80
CA ILE A 113 14.85 -2.67 -16.88
C ILE A 113 15.47 -1.91 -18.07
N GLY A 114 15.58 -0.57 -17.99
CA GLY A 114 16.26 0.24 -19.00
C GLY A 114 15.47 0.47 -20.31
N VAL A 115 14.17 0.15 -20.35
CA VAL A 115 13.33 0.39 -21.54
C VAL A 115 13.04 1.88 -21.73
N ILE A 116 12.92 2.63 -20.63
CA ILE A 116 12.79 4.09 -20.66
C ILE A 116 13.89 4.74 -19.82
N PRO A 117 14.28 5.99 -20.12
CA PRO A 117 15.23 6.72 -19.27
C PRO A 117 14.73 6.82 -17.82
N LYS A 118 15.64 6.62 -16.86
CA LYS A 118 15.32 6.64 -15.41
C LYS A 118 14.59 7.93 -15.01
N MET A 119 14.99 9.09 -15.54
CA MET A 119 14.32 10.35 -15.25
C MET A 119 12.90 10.42 -15.80
N SER A 120 12.64 9.83 -16.98
CA SER A 120 11.29 9.72 -17.51
C SER A 120 10.40 8.85 -16.61
N ALA A 121 10.94 7.75 -16.10
CA ALA A 121 10.25 6.89 -15.13
C ALA A 121 9.89 7.67 -13.86
N VAL A 122 10.81 8.48 -13.34
CA VAL A 122 10.57 9.33 -12.15
C VAL A 122 9.45 10.34 -12.42
N VAL A 123 9.49 11.05 -13.54
CA VAL A 123 8.47 12.06 -13.88
C VAL A 123 7.08 11.42 -14.01
N ILE A 124 6.97 10.35 -14.81
CA ILE A 124 5.69 9.65 -15.03
C ILE A 124 5.19 9.03 -13.73
N GLY A 125 6.06 8.35 -12.99
CA GLY A 125 5.73 7.72 -11.72
C GLY A 125 5.26 8.73 -10.66
N THR A 126 5.94 9.88 -10.56
CA THR A 126 5.55 10.95 -9.63
C THR A 126 4.21 11.58 -10.01
N ALA A 127 3.98 11.84 -11.31
CA ALA A 127 2.69 12.34 -11.76
C ALA A 127 1.55 11.36 -11.43
N ALA A 128 1.74 10.08 -11.69
CA ALA A 128 0.77 9.04 -11.38
C ALA A 128 0.54 8.89 -9.86
N PHE A 129 1.60 8.99 -9.04
CA PHE A 129 1.51 9.04 -7.59
C PHE A 129 0.64 10.21 -7.12
N ILE A 130 0.91 11.42 -7.61
CA ILE A 130 0.15 12.62 -7.27
C ILE A 130 -1.33 12.44 -7.64
N ILE A 131 -1.65 11.90 -8.81
CA ILE A 131 -3.02 11.63 -9.25
C ILE A 131 -3.70 10.68 -8.27
N THR A 132 -3.06 9.55 -7.94
CA THR A 132 -3.59 8.54 -7.01
C THR A 132 -3.93 9.16 -5.66
N PHE A 133 -2.96 9.82 -5.04
CA PHE A 133 -3.13 10.39 -3.70
C PHE A 133 -4.05 11.61 -3.67
N ARG A 134 -4.12 12.40 -4.76
CA ARG A 134 -5.09 13.48 -4.90
C ARG A 134 -6.54 12.97 -4.92
N ILE A 135 -6.82 11.86 -5.63
CA ILE A 135 -8.16 11.24 -5.64
C ILE A 135 -8.51 10.76 -4.23
N ILE A 136 -7.58 10.08 -3.54
CA ILE A 136 -7.82 9.60 -2.17
C ILE A 136 -8.05 10.77 -1.22
N TYR A 137 -7.26 11.83 -1.33
CA TYR A 137 -7.40 13.03 -0.52
C TYR A 137 -8.77 13.70 -0.68
N LYS A 138 -9.18 13.96 -1.94
CA LYS A 138 -10.39 14.73 -2.22
C LYS A 138 -11.67 13.91 -2.17
N ASP A 139 -11.65 12.75 -2.82
CA ASP A 139 -12.85 11.99 -3.12
C ASP A 139 -13.13 10.89 -2.10
N MET A 140 -12.08 10.27 -1.55
CA MET A 140 -12.20 9.10 -0.66
C MET A 140 -12.16 9.45 0.84
N GLY A 141 -11.96 10.71 1.21
CA GLY A 141 -12.00 11.15 2.61
C GLY A 141 -10.64 11.24 3.30
N GLY A 142 -9.56 11.28 2.53
CA GLY A 142 -8.21 11.47 3.08
C GLY A 142 -7.96 12.88 3.64
N ALA A 143 -8.75 13.86 3.23
CA ALA A 143 -8.59 15.26 3.64
C ALA A 143 -8.64 15.43 5.16
N GLY A 144 -7.67 16.16 5.72
CA GLY A 144 -7.59 16.43 7.17
C GLY A 144 -7.12 15.26 8.02
N ASN A 145 -6.89 14.07 7.45
CA ASN A 145 -6.51 12.89 8.20
C ASN A 145 -4.98 12.77 8.34
N ASN A 146 -4.47 12.69 9.58
CA ASN A 146 -3.04 12.57 9.84
C ASN A 146 -2.45 11.26 9.34
N ILE A 147 -3.24 10.18 9.33
CA ILE A 147 -2.82 8.89 8.76
C ILE A 147 -2.61 9.01 7.27
N PHE A 148 -3.47 9.75 6.56
CA PHE A 148 -3.28 10.03 5.13
C PHE A 148 -1.93 10.73 4.87
N LYS A 149 -1.60 11.77 5.67
CA LYS A 149 -0.33 12.50 5.53
C LYS A 149 0.87 11.57 5.73
N LEU A 150 0.82 10.72 6.78
CA LEU A 150 1.89 9.78 7.08
C LEU A 150 2.07 8.75 5.96
N ILE A 151 0.98 8.14 5.48
CA ILE A 151 1.03 7.16 4.40
C ILE A 151 1.55 7.81 3.11
N SER A 152 1.06 9.00 2.77
CA SER A 152 1.52 9.75 1.58
C SER A 152 3.02 10.04 1.65
N LEU A 153 3.52 10.41 2.82
CA LEU A 153 4.95 10.63 3.03
C LEU A 153 5.76 9.34 2.83
N VAL A 154 5.35 8.25 3.49
CA VAL A 154 6.04 6.95 3.39
C VAL A 154 6.05 6.46 1.94
N TRP A 155 4.93 6.56 1.22
CA TRP A 155 4.85 6.17 -0.19
C TRP A 155 5.69 7.10 -1.10
N GLY A 156 5.75 8.39 -0.82
CA GLY A 156 6.60 9.34 -1.54
C GLY A 156 8.10 9.01 -1.42
N LEU A 157 8.52 8.45 -0.28
CA LEU A 157 9.91 8.04 -0.05
C LEU A 157 10.35 6.88 -0.96
N TYR A 158 9.44 6.07 -1.51
CA TYR A 158 9.79 5.08 -2.55
C TYR A 158 10.32 5.74 -3.83
N GLY A 159 9.75 6.91 -4.20
CA GLY A 159 10.27 7.72 -5.32
C GLY A 159 11.67 8.26 -5.06
N VAL A 160 11.95 8.65 -3.81
CA VAL A 160 13.31 9.07 -3.38
C VAL A 160 14.27 7.87 -3.44
N ALA A 161 13.86 6.71 -2.91
CA ALA A 161 14.66 5.50 -2.94
C ALA A 161 14.99 5.06 -4.38
N TYR A 162 14.07 5.27 -5.33
CA TYR A 162 14.24 4.88 -6.73
C TYR A 162 15.48 5.49 -7.40
N VAL A 163 15.86 6.70 -7.02
CA VAL A 163 17.01 7.40 -7.64
C VAL A 163 18.35 7.09 -6.96
N LEU A 164 18.33 6.40 -5.82
CA LEU A 164 19.54 6.01 -5.10
C LEU A 164 20.35 4.92 -5.84
N PRO A 165 21.64 4.77 -5.51
CA PRO A 165 22.44 3.61 -5.91
C PRO A 165 21.80 2.30 -5.45
N GLU A 166 22.11 1.19 -6.15
CA GLU A 166 21.42 -0.10 -5.99
C GLU A 166 21.40 -0.63 -4.54
N SER A 167 22.51 -0.47 -3.83
CA SER A 167 22.65 -0.92 -2.43
C SER A 167 21.72 -0.17 -1.50
N GLU A 168 21.79 1.16 -1.51
CA GLU A 168 21.01 2.07 -0.68
C GLU A 168 19.52 2.00 -1.02
N LYS A 169 19.19 1.90 -2.31
CA LYS A 169 17.84 1.69 -2.82
C LYS A 169 17.22 0.45 -2.22
N ASN A 170 17.91 -0.68 -2.25
CA ASN A 170 17.41 -1.94 -1.69
C ASN A 170 17.24 -1.90 -0.17
N VAL A 171 18.15 -1.27 0.57
CA VAL A 171 18.02 -1.08 2.02
C VAL A 171 16.79 -0.22 2.33
N MET A 172 16.64 0.90 1.59
CA MET A 172 15.53 1.81 1.80
C MET A 172 14.18 1.16 1.46
N TYR A 173 14.09 0.42 0.36
CA TYR A 173 12.89 -0.35 0.01
C TYR A 173 12.53 -1.39 1.08
N ASN A 174 13.51 -2.10 1.65
CA ASN A 174 13.25 -3.04 2.74
C ASN A 174 12.64 -2.34 3.96
N ALA A 175 13.18 -1.19 4.35
CA ALA A 175 12.67 -0.42 5.47
C ALA A 175 11.26 0.11 5.20
N LEU A 176 11.04 0.68 4.01
CA LEU A 176 9.75 1.23 3.60
C LEU A 176 8.67 0.15 3.49
N ASP A 177 9.01 -1.03 2.96
CA ASP A 177 8.08 -2.17 2.89
C ASP A 177 7.64 -2.64 4.27
N VAL A 178 8.57 -2.71 5.24
CA VAL A 178 8.22 -3.05 6.63
C VAL A 178 7.32 -1.98 7.25
N ILE A 179 7.63 -0.70 7.04
CA ILE A 179 6.86 0.41 7.61
C ILE A 179 5.47 0.48 6.96
N SER A 180 5.39 0.54 5.63
CA SER A 180 4.13 0.79 4.92
C SER A 180 3.08 -0.30 5.14
N LYS A 181 3.50 -1.56 5.11
CA LYS A 181 2.58 -2.71 5.18
C LYS A 181 2.22 -3.11 6.62
N ASN A 182 3.18 -3.04 7.57
CA ASN A 182 2.89 -3.44 8.95
C ASN A 182 2.21 -2.33 9.75
N PHE A 183 2.60 -1.07 9.54
CA PHE A 183 2.04 0.04 10.31
C PHE A 183 0.53 0.18 10.12
N PHE A 184 0.04 0.08 8.87
CA PHE A 184 -1.37 0.27 8.60
C PHE A 184 -2.23 -0.87 9.17
N ALA A 185 -1.75 -2.12 9.10
CA ALA A 185 -2.43 -3.25 9.72
C ALA A 185 -2.57 -3.09 11.25
N ILE A 186 -1.48 -2.71 11.94
CA ILE A 186 -1.48 -2.44 13.38
C ILE A 186 -2.41 -1.28 13.73
N PHE A 187 -2.38 -0.22 12.93
CA PHE A 187 -3.26 0.92 13.09
C PHE A 187 -4.75 0.51 12.99
N LEU A 188 -5.11 -0.32 12.00
CA LEU A 188 -6.49 -0.82 11.85
C LEU A 188 -6.94 -1.65 13.05
N VAL A 189 -6.08 -2.51 13.60
CA VAL A 189 -6.41 -3.27 14.82
C VAL A 189 -6.75 -2.32 15.96
N ARG A 190 -5.96 -1.27 16.13
CA ARG A 190 -6.22 -0.25 17.18
C ARG A 190 -7.56 0.46 16.96
N GLU A 191 -7.88 0.84 15.74
CA GLU A 191 -9.15 1.51 15.42
C GLU A 191 -10.36 0.57 15.62
N ILE A 192 -10.24 -0.69 15.22
CA ILE A 192 -11.28 -1.71 15.47
C ILE A 192 -11.49 -1.92 16.96
N SER A 193 -10.40 -2.02 17.74
CA SER A 193 -10.48 -2.22 19.20
C SER A 193 -11.16 -1.06 19.92
N LYS A 194 -10.90 0.18 19.50
CA LYS A 194 -11.56 1.36 20.09
C LYS A 194 -13.07 1.35 19.87
N THR A 195 -13.52 0.99 18.66
CA THR A 195 -14.94 0.99 18.30
C THR A 195 -15.76 -0.07 19.07
N ASN A 196 -15.10 -1.06 19.69
CA ASN A 196 -15.75 -2.11 20.49
C ASN A 196 -15.74 -1.85 22.00
N ILE A 197 -15.13 -0.74 22.44
CA ILE A 197 -15.10 -0.33 23.86
C ILE A 197 -16.15 0.78 24.13
N GLU A 198 -16.59 1.47 23.09
CA GLU A 198 -17.71 2.42 23.12
C GLU A 198 -19.04 1.73 22.88
#